data_bf316bf3a325ea823b3776c937419fa5
#
_entry.id   bf316bf3a325ea823b3776c937419fa5
#
_cell.length_a   1.000
_cell.length_b   1.000
_cell.length_c   1.000
_cell.angle_alpha   90.00
_cell.angle_beta   90.00
_cell.angle_gamma   90.00
#
_symmetry.space_group_name_H-M   'P 1'
#
loop_
_entity.id
_entity.type
_entity.pdbx_description
1 polymer ?
#
loop_
_entity_poly.entity_id
_entity_poly.type
_entity_poly.pdbx_seq_one_letter_code
_entity_poly.pdbx_strand_id
1 'polypeptide(L)'
;MSVSKFARPLLRSAYHTYRAPALSTCQHISVQRRSFSETRVQRVPQRAPRSSHEQPHIPQSTPQTPPQFIDESSHLGADRSAHSSAPEIDQDAILEQLRHVRVRYLRPALWAIFVSGGIFAGLSYLEAKNELKKSQTTSAGGWLPKPQWGVPRRTPPTPTEVVTGAWTNLDPISRLTYGIIGANSGVHLSSFLVPRTWDTLWHLPARNVNYTQFTSMFVHSGALHFFVNMYFLNNFMKPVGYSRLFEGSSYHTLSFFLSAGVLSGFAQHWSTLIPIQKRPIPEIFIRCGGASGALFGILGVFCMQYPHAGLGILFVPVHFEAQHVLPAIMLFDFIGMIRGYSFVNFGHAAHFAGGLLGVAYSQLDGKTNLWNPLVRFWKRRLQQQS
;
A
#
# COMPACT_ATOMS: atom_id res chain seq x y z
N MET A 1 -21.51 -1.59 -32.17
CA MET A 1 -20.15 -1.05 -32.07
C MET A 1 -19.83 -0.84 -30.58
N SER A 2 -18.81 -1.52 -30.07
CA SER A 2 -18.56 -1.60 -28.61
C SER A 2 -17.80 -0.35 -28.16
N VAL A 3 -18.35 0.39 -27.22
CA VAL A 3 -17.79 1.59 -26.58
C VAL A 3 -16.41 1.33 -25.94
N SER A 4 -16.03 0.05 -25.79
CA SER A 4 -14.74 -0.36 -25.19
C SER A 4 -13.51 -0.03 -26.03
N LYS A 5 -13.63 0.15 -27.34
CA LYS A 5 -12.49 0.45 -28.21
C LYS A 5 -12.08 1.92 -28.19
N PHE A 6 -13.04 2.83 -27.95
CA PHE A 6 -12.76 4.27 -27.89
C PHE A 6 -12.27 4.75 -26.52
N ALA A 7 -12.68 4.08 -25.43
CA ALA A 7 -12.26 4.46 -24.08
C ALA A 7 -10.79 4.09 -23.76
N ARG A 8 -10.20 3.12 -24.45
CA ARG A 8 -8.81 2.68 -24.17
C ARG A 8 -7.74 3.74 -24.46
N PRO A 9 -7.77 4.47 -25.58
CA PRO A 9 -6.82 5.55 -25.83
C PRO A 9 -6.98 6.74 -24.88
N LEU A 10 -8.24 7.10 -24.57
CA LEU A 10 -8.54 8.22 -23.68
C LEU A 10 -8.10 7.95 -22.24
N LEU A 11 -8.30 6.73 -21.73
CA LEU A 11 -7.80 6.33 -20.43
C LEU A 11 -6.27 6.28 -20.36
N ARG A 12 -5.58 5.96 -21.47
CA ARG A 12 -4.12 6.05 -21.55
C ARG A 12 -3.62 7.49 -21.51
N SER A 13 -4.28 8.41 -22.21
CA SER A 13 -3.94 9.82 -22.21
C SER A 13 -4.18 10.46 -20.85
N ALA A 14 -5.35 10.21 -20.25
CA ALA A 14 -5.66 10.67 -18.87
C ALA A 14 -4.66 10.12 -17.85
N TYR A 15 -4.17 8.88 -18.06
CA TYR A 15 -3.19 8.27 -17.17
C TYR A 15 -1.83 8.96 -17.19
N HIS A 16 -1.38 9.46 -18.35
CA HIS A 16 -0.13 10.21 -18.46
C HIS A 16 -0.22 11.62 -17.90
N THR A 17 -1.35 12.30 -18.10
CA THR A 17 -1.57 13.67 -17.62
C THR A 17 -1.78 13.74 -16.10
N TYR A 18 -2.45 12.74 -15.50
CA TYR A 18 -2.69 12.70 -14.04
C TYR A 18 -1.57 12.07 -13.21
N ARG A 19 -0.43 11.75 -13.79
CA ARG A 19 0.75 11.31 -13.04
C ARG A 19 1.36 12.41 -12.16
N ALA A 20 1.16 13.66 -12.53
CA ALA A 20 1.75 14.82 -11.85
C ALA A 20 1.20 15.09 -10.42
N PRO A 21 -0.13 15.02 -10.13
CA PRO A 21 -0.63 15.37 -8.79
C PRO A 21 -0.30 14.36 -7.70
N ALA A 22 -0.16 13.06 -8.04
CA ALA A 22 0.16 12.04 -7.05
C ALA A 22 1.62 12.12 -6.56
N LEU A 23 2.51 12.68 -7.38
CA LEU A 23 3.91 12.95 -7.00
C LEU A 23 4.07 14.28 -6.26
N SER A 24 3.15 15.24 -6.45
CA SER A 24 3.26 16.57 -5.84
C SER A 24 3.07 16.54 -4.32
N THR A 25 2.25 15.64 -3.80
CA THR A 25 2.06 15.52 -2.34
C THR A 25 3.30 14.99 -1.62
N CYS A 26 4.06 14.10 -2.23
CA CYS A 26 5.34 13.67 -1.66
C CYS A 26 6.48 14.68 -1.92
N GLN A 27 6.43 15.41 -3.05
CA GLN A 27 7.43 16.44 -3.34
C GLN A 27 7.25 17.70 -2.50
N HIS A 28 6.02 18.06 -2.12
CA HIS A 28 5.79 19.21 -1.22
C HIS A 28 6.42 19.03 0.15
N ILE A 29 6.45 17.79 0.69
CA ILE A 29 7.14 17.53 1.96
C ILE A 29 8.67 17.65 1.82
N SER A 30 9.23 17.26 0.67
CA SER A 30 10.68 17.37 0.43
C SER A 30 11.12 18.79 0.07
N VAL A 31 10.28 19.58 -0.62
CA VAL A 31 10.57 20.98 -0.96
C VAL A 31 10.50 21.90 0.27
N GLN A 32 9.56 21.67 1.19
CA GLN A 32 9.54 22.41 2.46
C GLN A 32 10.77 22.14 3.34
N ARG A 33 11.34 20.93 3.30
CA ARG A 33 12.59 20.66 4.02
C ARG A 33 13.80 21.36 3.39
N ARG A 34 13.85 21.55 2.07
CA ARG A 34 14.96 22.27 1.43
C ARG A 34 14.92 23.76 1.68
N SER A 35 13.75 24.39 1.72
CA SER A 35 13.64 25.82 2.02
C SER A 35 14.00 26.17 3.48
N PHE A 36 13.87 25.20 4.42
CA PHE A 36 14.27 25.43 5.82
C PHE A 36 15.78 25.28 6.06
N SER A 37 16.52 24.63 5.19
CA SER A 37 17.97 24.48 5.32
C SER A 37 18.77 25.62 4.66
N GLU A 38 18.16 26.40 3.77
CA GLU A 38 18.84 27.51 3.09
C GLU A 38 18.76 28.86 3.82
N THR A 39 17.97 28.97 4.89
CA THR A 39 17.88 30.19 5.71
C THR A 39 18.89 30.24 6.86
N ARG A 40 19.95 29.45 6.81
CA ARG A 40 21.10 29.69 7.69
C ARG A 40 22.00 30.69 7.06
N VAL A 41 21.62 31.98 7.20
CA VAL A 41 22.41 33.16 6.86
C VAL A 41 23.77 33.07 7.56
N GLN A 42 24.82 32.95 6.79
CA GLN A 42 26.17 33.19 7.24
C GLN A 42 26.29 34.67 7.61
N ARG A 43 26.43 34.94 8.88
CA ARG A 43 26.90 36.27 9.36
C ARG A 43 28.34 36.42 8.95
N VAL A 44 28.58 37.27 7.96
CA VAL A 44 29.91 37.79 7.63
C VAL A 44 30.28 38.83 8.71
N PRO A 45 31.47 38.76 9.33
CA PRO A 45 31.91 39.77 10.28
C PRO A 45 32.20 41.10 9.56
N GLN A 46 31.61 42.17 10.03
CA GLN A 46 31.96 43.51 9.64
C GLN A 46 33.39 43.83 10.09
N ARG A 47 34.25 44.19 9.16
CA ARG A 47 35.56 44.76 9.42
C ARG A 47 35.49 46.28 9.22
N ALA A 48 35.93 47.02 10.23
CA ALA A 48 35.98 48.45 10.32
C ALA A 48 36.91 49.11 9.26
N PRO A 49 36.75 50.40 9.00
CA PRO A 49 37.43 51.11 7.92
C PRO A 49 38.86 51.46 8.27
N ARG A 50 39.77 51.37 7.30
CA ARG A 50 41.07 52.03 7.35
C ARG A 50 41.23 53.02 6.19
N SER A 51 41.69 54.16 6.59
CA SER A 51 41.92 55.40 5.87
C SER A 51 43.13 55.40 4.94
N SER A 52 43.03 56.27 3.95
CA SER A 52 44.02 57.18 3.37
C SER A 52 45.12 56.68 2.44
N HIS A 53 45.20 57.47 1.33
CA HIS A 53 46.33 57.91 0.51
C HIS A 53 47.00 56.89 -0.43
N GLU A 54 46.87 57.14 -1.70
CA GLU A 54 47.83 57.69 -2.60
C GLU A 54 47.40 57.57 -4.06
N GLN A 55 47.40 58.69 -4.78
CA GLN A 55 47.38 58.75 -6.24
C GLN A 55 48.78 58.64 -6.80
N PRO A 56 49.00 58.10 -7.99
CA PRO A 56 49.71 58.88 -8.99
C PRO A 56 49.17 58.78 -10.43
N HIS A 57 49.18 59.92 -11.03
CA HIS A 57 49.46 60.41 -12.42
C HIS A 57 49.03 59.57 -13.63
N ILE A 58 48.21 60.25 -14.43
CA ILE A 58 47.80 59.99 -15.80
C ILE A 58 48.95 60.40 -16.79
N PRO A 59 49.02 59.72 -17.93
CA PRO A 59 49.30 60.42 -19.19
C PRO A 59 48.12 60.28 -20.17
N GLN A 60 47.78 61.48 -20.70
CA GLN A 60 46.82 61.66 -21.79
C GLN A 60 47.40 61.11 -23.10
N SER A 61 46.54 60.40 -23.89
CA SER A 61 46.76 60.24 -25.32
C SER A 61 45.40 60.26 -26.05
N THR A 62 45.32 61.19 -26.92
CA THR A 62 44.55 61.48 -28.16
C THR A 62 43.33 60.62 -28.51
N PRO A 63 42.24 61.23 -29.03
CA PRO A 63 40.99 60.59 -29.37
C PRO A 63 41.08 59.81 -30.69
N GLN A 64 40.82 58.51 -30.66
CA GLN A 64 40.54 57.75 -31.87
C GLN A 64 39.03 57.55 -31.99
N THR A 65 38.52 57.88 -33.15
CA THR A 65 37.14 57.68 -33.61
C THR A 65 36.70 56.25 -33.45
N PRO A 66 35.53 55.94 -32.82
CA PRO A 66 35.05 54.59 -32.72
C PRO A 66 34.53 54.10 -34.06
N PRO A 67 34.74 52.79 -34.43
CA PRO A 67 34.13 52.21 -35.60
C PRO A 67 32.61 52.12 -35.37
N GLN A 68 31.85 52.49 -36.41
CA GLN A 68 30.41 52.35 -36.45
C GLN A 68 30.08 50.87 -36.41
N PHE A 69 29.52 50.42 -35.31
CA PHE A 69 28.83 49.14 -35.26
C PHE A 69 27.53 49.27 -36.03
N ILE A 70 27.42 48.53 -37.12
CA ILE A 70 26.17 48.31 -37.82
C ILE A 70 25.26 47.57 -36.84
N ASP A 71 24.17 48.22 -36.48
CA ASP A 71 23.13 47.62 -35.60
C ASP A 71 22.36 46.55 -36.35
N GLU A 72 22.78 45.31 -36.19
CA GLU A 72 22.10 44.11 -36.67
C GLU A 72 20.84 43.74 -35.88
N SER A 73 20.40 44.61 -34.94
CA SER A 73 19.25 44.39 -34.08
C SER A 73 17.87 44.62 -34.75
N SER A 74 17.84 45.13 -35.98
CA SER A 74 16.58 45.46 -36.65
C SER A 74 15.90 44.32 -37.40
N HIS A 75 16.49 43.14 -37.46
CA HIS A 75 15.89 41.95 -38.13
C HIS A 75 15.51 40.81 -37.21
N LEU A 76 15.67 40.93 -35.89
CA LEU A 76 15.24 39.88 -34.93
C LEU A 76 13.97 40.26 -34.16
N GLY A 77 13.25 41.28 -34.59
CA GLY A 77 12.06 41.82 -33.89
C GLY A 77 10.72 41.17 -34.32
N ALA A 78 10.69 40.18 -35.22
CA ALA A 78 9.44 39.75 -35.80
C ALA A 78 9.06 38.26 -35.54
N ASP A 79 9.73 37.54 -34.66
CA ASP A 79 9.35 36.13 -34.46
C ASP A 79 9.48 35.60 -33.04
N ARG A 80 9.36 36.46 -32.01
CA ARG A 80 9.26 36.03 -30.61
C ARG A 80 7.85 35.91 -30.07
N SER A 81 6.84 35.99 -30.90
CA SER A 81 5.43 35.71 -30.55
C SER A 81 4.95 34.34 -30.96
N ALA A 82 5.81 33.50 -31.54
CA ALA A 82 5.55 32.05 -31.54
C ALA A 82 5.91 31.50 -30.14
N HIS A 83 5.20 31.97 -29.10
CA HIS A 83 4.95 31.11 -27.95
C HIS A 83 4.32 29.84 -28.53
N SER A 84 5.09 28.78 -28.60
CA SER A 84 4.59 27.42 -28.63
C SER A 84 3.67 27.30 -27.42
N SER A 85 2.42 27.74 -27.57
CA SER A 85 1.34 27.40 -26.67
C SER A 85 1.27 25.90 -26.73
N ALA A 86 1.88 25.24 -25.75
CA ALA A 86 1.53 23.86 -25.47
C ALA A 86 0.00 23.82 -25.50
N PRO A 87 -0.64 22.88 -26.22
CA PRO A 87 -2.08 22.87 -26.37
C PRO A 87 -2.66 22.97 -24.97
N GLU A 88 -3.39 24.05 -24.69
CA GLU A 88 -4.09 24.26 -23.44
C GLU A 88 -5.04 23.10 -23.31
N ILE A 89 -4.69 22.17 -22.40
CA ILE A 89 -5.46 20.96 -22.20
C ILE A 89 -6.77 21.43 -21.59
N ASP A 90 -7.84 21.43 -22.37
CA ASP A 90 -9.19 21.74 -21.91
C ASP A 90 -9.60 20.78 -20.81
N GLN A 91 -9.36 21.19 -19.57
CA GLN A 91 -9.64 20.38 -18.38
C GLN A 91 -11.14 20.10 -18.26
N ASP A 92 -11.99 21.03 -18.70
CA ASP A 92 -13.44 20.86 -18.61
C ASP A 92 -13.93 19.85 -19.64
N ALA A 93 -13.40 19.85 -20.85
CA ALA A 93 -13.71 18.83 -21.86
C ALA A 93 -13.25 17.43 -21.42
N ILE A 94 -12.10 17.31 -20.76
CA ILE A 94 -11.63 16.05 -20.19
C ILE A 94 -12.56 15.60 -19.05
N LEU A 95 -12.90 16.47 -18.14
CA LEU A 95 -13.80 16.16 -17.02
C LEU A 95 -15.17 15.73 -17.53
N GLU A 96 -15.69 16.37 -18.58
CA GLU A 96 -16.98 15.99 -19.19
C GLU A 96 -16.91 14.59 -19.82
N GLN A 97 -15.84 14.28 -20.55
CA GLN A 97 -15.62 12.92 -21.09
C GLN A 97 -15.49 11.88 -19.94
N LEU A 98 -14.87 12.23 -18.83
CA LEU A 98 -14.70 11.36 -17.68
C LEU A 98 -16.02 11.09 -16.94
N ARG A 99 -16.99 12.01 -16.98
CA ARG A 99 -18.33 11.84 -16.41
C ARG A 99 -19.13 10.70 -17.06
N HIS A 100 -18.81 10.35 -18.31
CA HIS A 100 -19.48 9.26 -19.02
C HIS A 100 -18.90 7.86 -18.72
N VAL A 101 -17.85 7.75 -17.90
CA VAL A 101 -17.28 6.45 -17.54
C VAL A 101 -18.20 5.71 -16.58
N ARG A 102 -18.79 4.62 -17.03
CA ARG A 102 -19.63 3.75 -16.20
C ARG A 102 -18.79 2.75 -15.43
N VAL A 103 -18.83 2.85 -14.11
CA VAL A 103 -18.23 1.87 -13.19
C VAL A 103 -19.23 0.74 -12.94
N ARG A 104 -18.73 -0.50 -12.92
CA ARG A 104 -19.54 -1.69 -12.60
C ARG A 104 -19.36 -2.03 -11.14
N TYR A 105 -20.46 -2.40 -10.45
CA TYR A 105 -20.42 -2.74 -9.02
C TYR A 105 -20.79 -4.21 -8.76
N LEU A 106 -21.81 -4.73 -9.45
CA LEU A 106 -22.26 -6.11 -9.24
C LEU A 106 -21.18 -7.15 -9.58
N ARG A 107 -20.50 -7.00 -10.73
CA ARG A 107 -19.45 -7.94 -11.13
C ARG A 107 -18.26 -7.94 -10.16
N PRO A 108 -17.71 -6.78 -9.73
CA PRO A 108 -16.70 -6.72 -8.67
C PRO A 108 -17.17 -7.32 -7.35
N ALA A 109 -18.44 -7.12 -6.95
CA ALA A 109 -19.00 -7.70 -5.73
C ALA A 109 -19.01 -9.23 -5.79
N LEU A 110 -19.60 -9.78 -6.85
CA LEU A 110 -19.62 -11.24 -7.04
C LEU A 110 -18.21 -11.81 -7.10
N TRP A 111 -17.29 -11.15 -7.79
CA TRP A 111 -15.90 -11.57 -7.86
C TRP A 111 -15.26 -11.59 -6.47
N ALA A 112 -15.43 -10.55 -5.66
CA ALA A 112 -14.89 -10.46 -4.31
C ALA A 112 -15.43 -11.59 -3.41
N ILE A 113 -16.73 -11.88 -3.48
CA ILE A 113 -17.37 -12.96 -2.74
C ILE A 113 -16.82 -14.33 -3.18
N PHE A 114 -16.78 -14.61 -4.49
CA PHE A 114 -16.30 -15.91 -5.01
C PHE A 114 -14.82 -16.12 -4.71
N VAL A 115 -13.99 -15.10 -4.86
CA VAL A 115 -12.55 -15.21 -4.57
C VAL A 115 -12.33 -15.41 -3.07
N SER A 116 -13.02 -14.67 -2.21
CA SER A 116 -12.92 -14.87 -0.75
C SER A 116 -13.40 -16.27 -0.34
N GLY A 117 -14.53 -16.74 -0.89
CA GLY A 117 -15.00 -18.10 -0.68
C GLY A 117 -14.00 -19.17 -1.17
N GLY A 118 -13.40 -18.95 -2.34
CA GLY A 118 -12.35 -19.81 -2.90
C GLY A 118 -11.07 -19.83 -2.04
N ILE A 119 -10.67 -18.70 -1.46
CA ILE A 119 -9.54 -18.60 -0.53
C ILE A 119 -9.82 -19.44 0.72
N PHE A 120 -11.01 -19.29 1.35
CA PHE A 120 -11.38 -20.07 2.51
C PHE A 120 -11.49 -21.58 2.18
N ALA A 121 -12.11 -21.93 1.06
CA ALA A 121 -12.23 -23.32 0.63
C ALA A 121 -10.87 -23.97 0.32
N GLY A 122 -10.01 -23.28 -0.40
CA GLY A 122 -8.68 -23.79 -0.79
C GLY A 122 -7.73 -23.93 0.41
N LEU A 123 -7.68 -22.93 1.29
CA LEU A 123 -6.80 -22.98 2.46
C LEU A 123 -7.31 -23.97 3.52
N SER A 124 -8.63 -24.14 3.68
CA SER A 124 -9.18 -25.18 4.55
C SER A 124 -8.93 -26.60 4.01
N TYR A 125 -8.89 -26.77 2.68
CA TYR A 125 -8.45 -28.03 2.07
C TYR A 125 -6.98 -28.34 2.41
N LEU A 126 -6.10 -27.35 2.31
CA LEU A 126 -4.68 -27.51 2.64
C LEU A 126 -4.48 -27.84 4.13
N GLU A 127 -5.25 -27.18 5.02
CA GLU A 127 -5.25 -27.52 6.46
C GLU A 127 -5.68 -28.95 6.68
N ALA A 128 -6.80 -29.38 6.11
CA ALA A 128 -7.32 -30.75 6.24
C ALA A 128 -6.31 -31.78 5.76
N LYS A 129 -5.68 -31.56 4.62
CA LYS A 129 -4.64 -32.43 4.07
C LYS A 129 -3.41 -32.51 4.98
N ASN A 130 -2.98 -31.37 5.52
CA ASN A 130 -1.82 -31.29 6.42
C ASN A 130 -2.10 -32.05 7.75
N GLU A 131 -3.29 -31.88 8.31
CA GLU A 131 -3.69 -32.58 9.54
C GLU A 131 -3.80 -34.09 9.35
N LEU A 132 -4.38 -34.56 8.24
CA LEU A 132 -4.43 -35.99 7.93
C LEU A 132 -3.03 -36.58 7.76
N LYS A 133 -2.12 -35.89 7.08
CA LYS A 133 -0.72 -36.31 6.94
C LYS A 133 -0.03 -36.42 8.29
N LYS A 134 -0.21 -35.46 9.17
CA LYS A 134 0.36 -35.49 10.54
C LYS A 134 -0.17 -36.69 11.35
N SER A 135 -1.49 -36.95 11.27
CA SER A 135 -2.11 -38.09 11.94
C SER A 135 -1.51 -39.43 11.47
N GLN A 136 -1.32 -39.60 10.17
CA GLN A 136 -0.71 -40.82 9.61
C GLN A 136 0.73 -41.00 10.05
N THR A 137 1.55 -39.93 10.07
CA THR A 137 2.94 -40.03 10.53
C THR A 137 3.05 -40.31 12.01
N THR A 138 2.15 -39.82 12.83
CA THR A 138 2.10 -40.12 14.28
C THR A 138 1.69 -41.58 14.53
N SER A 139 0.76 -42.13 13.73
CA SER A 139 0.32 -43.53 13.85
C SER A 139 1.35 -44.53 13.32
N ALA A 140 2.14 -44.16 12.30
CA ALA A 140 3.21 -44.97 11.72
C ALA A 140 4.54 -44.88 12.46
N GLY A 141 4.75 -43.85 13.25
CA GLY A 141 5.93 -43.66 14.09
C GLY A 141 5.83 -44.45 15.36
N GLY A 142 6.57 -45.58 15.46
CA GLY A 142 6.66 -46.36 16.68
C GLY A 142 6.97 -45.50 17.91
N TRP A 143 6.46 -45.93 19.06
CA TRP A 143 6.58 -45.26 20.37
C TRP A 143 8.02 -45.03 20.87
N LEU A 144 9.04 -45.53 20.14
CA LEU A 144 10.44 -45.30 20.45
C LEU A 144 10.94 -44.02 19.76
N PRO A 145 11.44 -43.05 20.53
CA PRO A 145 12.14 -41.90 19.94
C PRO A 145 13.32 -42.42 19.13
N LYS A 146 13.42 -42.02 17.85
CA LYS A 146 14.60 -42.31 17.04
C LYS A 146 15.81 -41.67 17.74
N PRO A 147 16.85 -42.48 18.13
CA PRO A 147 18.04 -41.92 18.71
C PRO A 147 18.63 -40.90 17.74
N GLN A 148 18.65 -39.65 18.10
CA GLN A 148 19.33 -38.61 17.33
C GLN A 148 20.83 -38.72 17.72
N TRP A 149 21.55 -39.65 17.12
CA TRP A 149 22.99 -39.64 17.13
C TRP A 149 23.44 -38.45 16.28
N GLY A 150 23.42 -37.27 16.87
CA GLY A 150 24.01 -36.07 16.24
C GLY A 150 25.48 -36.24 16.14
N VAL A 151 25.97 -36.60 14.96
CA VAL A 151 27.42 -36.51 14.66
C VAL A 151 27.79 -35.04 14.84
N PRO A 152 28.76 -34.71 15.72
CA PRO A 152 29.18 -33.31 15.89
C PRO A 152 29.65 -32.76 14.54
N ARG A 153 29.00 -31.71 14.05
CA ARG A 153 29.42 -31.04 12.80
C ARG A 153 30.82 -30.46 13.03
N ARG A 154 31.78 -30.96 12.28
CA ARG A 154 33.19 -30.46 12.30
C ARG A 154 33.37 -29.19 11.48
N THR A 155 32.42 -28.84 10.63
CA THR A 155 32.47 -27.65 9.77
C THR A 155 31.42 -26.61 10.21
N PRO A 156 31.77 -25.31 10.23
CA PRO A 156 30.82 -24.26 10.51
C PRO A 156 29.68 -24.29 9.47
N PRO A 157 28.44 -23.94 9.87
CA PRO A 157 27.32 -23.95 8.95
C PRO A 157 27.53 -22.92 7.82
N THR A 158 27.15 -23.30 6.60
CA THR A 158 27.16 -22.38 5.46
C THR A 158 26.12 -21.29 5.64
N PRO A 159 26.26 -20.10 5.01
CA PRO A 159 25.24 -19.05 5.07
C PRO A 159 23.84 -19.53 4.69
N THR A 160 23.75 -20.41 3.70
CA THR A 160 22.46 -21.01 3.28
C THR A 160 21.86 -21.88 4.37
N GLU A 161 22.66 -22.69 5.06
CA GLU A 161 22.19 -23.52 6.18
C GLU A 161 21.74 -22.68 7.37
N VAL A 162 22.43 -21.56 7.65
CA VAL A 162 22.01 -20.62 8.70
C VAL A 162 20.63 -20.02 8.37
N VAL A 163 20.46 -19.50 7.14
CA VAL A 163 19.20 -18.90 6.70
C VAL A 163 18.07 -19.94 6.67
N THR A 164 18.32 -21.12 6.10
CA THR A 164 17.33 -22.20 6.05
C THR A 164 16.96 -22.68 7.45
N GLY A 165 17.97 -22.85 8.34
CA GLY A 165 17.74 -23.21 9.73
C GLY A 165 16.93 -22.16 10.48
N ALA A 166 17.25 -20.88 10.33
CA ALA A 166 16.49 -19.79 10.92
C ALA A 166 15.02 -19.81 10.44
N TRP A 167 14.79 -19.97 9.13
CA TRP A 167 13.44 -20.06 8.56
C TRP A 167 12.66 -21.27 9.07
N THR A 168 13.28 -22.45 9.12
CA THR A 168 12.62 -23.68 9.57
C THR A 168 12.31 -23.68 11.06
N ASN A 169 13.05 -22.93 11.87
CA ASN A 169 12.84 -22.79 13.31
C ASN A 169 11.74 -21.75 13.66
N LEU A 170 11.29 -20.93 12.69
CA LEU A 170 10.17 -20.02 12.94
C LEU A 170 8.87 -20.79 13.18
N ASP A 171 8.05 -20.29 14.09
CA ASP A 171 6.69 -20.79 14.28
C ASP A 171 5.82 -20.49 13.03
N PRO A 172 4.70 -21.23 12.84
CA PRO A 172 3.87 -21.13 11.63
C PRO A 172 3.35 -19.71 11.35
N ILE A 173 2.98 -18.97 12.39
CA ILE A 173 2.45 -17.60 12.23
C ILE A 173 3.57 -16.62 11.89
N SER A 174 4.75 -16.76 12.51
CA SER A 174 5.91 -15.94 12.14
C SER A 174 6.36 -16.18 10.70
N ARG A 175 6.39 -17.46 10.23
CA ARG A 175 6.65 -17.76 8.81
C ARG A 175 5.62 -17.12 7.89
N LEU A 176 4.34 -17.19 8.24
CA LEU A 176 3.27 -16.52 7.49
C LEU A 176 3.52 -15.01 7.42
N THR A 177 3.80 -14.39 8.56
CA THR A 177 4.05 -12.95 8.67
C THR A 177 5.20 -12.51 7.76
N TYR A 178 6.36 -13.17 7.89
CA TYR A 178 7.53 -12.84 7.06
C TYR A 178 7.33 -13.21 5.59
N GLY A 179 6.55 -14.24 5.29
CA GLY A 179 6.14 -14.57 3.92
C GLY A 179 5.32 -13.45 3.28
N ILE A 180 4.36 -12.89 3.99
CA ILE A 180 3.54 -11.75 3.52
C ILE A 180 4.42 -10.49 3.40
N ILE A 181 5.30 -10.21 4.36
CA ILE A 181 6.26 -9.09 4.27
C ILE A 181 7.15 -9.25 3.04
N GLY A 182 7.69 -10.45 2.82
CA GLY A 182 8.52 -10.76 1.65
C GLY A 182 7.78 -10.55 0.33
N ALA A 183 6.53 -11.02 0.23
CA ALA A 183 5.69 -10.81 -0.95
C ALA A 183 5.44 -9.31 -1.22
N ASN A 184 5.07 -8.55 -0.19
CA ASN A 184 4.86 -7.11 -0.30
C ASN A 184 6.17 -6.37 -0.67
N SER A 185 7.31 -6.80 -0.10
CA SER A 185 8.64 -6.24 -0.41
C SER A 185 9.00 -6.50 -1.88
N GLY A 186 8.79 -7.72 -2.38
CA GLY A 186 9.03 -8.07 -3.78
C GLY A 186 8.17 -7.24 -4.74
N VAL A 187 6.88 -7.08 -4.43
CA VAL A 187 5.98 -6.23 -5.23
C VAL A 187 6.39 -4.75 -5.14
N HIS A 188 6.79 -4.26 -3.97
CA HIS A 188 7.24 -2.87 -3.81
C HIS A 188 8.54 -2.61 -4.59
N LEU A 189 9.52 -3.52 -4.52
CA LEU A 189 10.75 -3.43 -5.29
C LEU A 189 10.51 -3.53 -6.81
N SER A 190 9.50 -4.28 -7.25
CA SER A 190 9.14 -4.36 -8.66
C SER A 190 8.71 -3.01 -9.25
N SER A 191 8.32 -2.04 -8.42
CA SER A 191 8.03 -0.67 -8.87
C SER A 191 9.24 0.02 -9.52
N PHE A 192 10.45 -0.34 -9.11
CA PHE A 192 11.70 0.20 -9.67
C PHE A 192 12.18 -0.60 -10.90
N LEU A 193 11.92 -1.91 -10.94
CA LEU A 193 12.41 -2.80 -11.99
C LEU A 193 11.47 -2.88 -13.20
N VAL A 194 10.16 -2.98 -12.94
CA VAL A 194 9.12 -3.15 -13.95
C VAL A 194 7.91 -2.24 -13.69
N PRO A 195 8.09 -0.91 -13.72
CA PRO A 195 7.06 0.05 -13.29
C PRO A 195 5.75 -0.08 -14.06
N ARG A 196 5.80 -0.43 -15.37
CA ARG A 196 4.59 -0.60 -16.18
C ARG A 196 3.72 -1.76 -15.69
N THR A 197 4.34 -2.90 -15.35
CA THR A 197 3.63 -4.06 -14.79
C THR A 197 3.12 -3.75 -13.41
N TRP A 198 3.94 -3.13 -12.55
CA TRP A 198 3.55 -2.71 -11.22
C TRP A 198 2.32 -1.77 -11.24
N ASP A 199 2.24 -0.84 -12.19
CA ASP A 199 1.08 0.05 -12.37
C ASP A 199 -0.22 -0.71 -12.68
N THR A 200 -0.16 -1.91 -13.26
CA THR A 200 -1.35 -2.72 -13.54
C THR A 200 -1.95 -3.39 -12.30
N LEU A 201 -1.18 -3.51 -11.23
CA LEU A 201 -1.61 -4.15 -9.98
C LEU A 201 -2.51 -3.25 -9.13
N TRP A 202 -2.47 -1.92 -9.34
CA TRP A 202 -3.31 -0.97 -8.64
C TRP A 202 -4.79 -1.12 -9.00
N HIS A 203 -5.63 -1.06 -7.99
CA HIS A 203 -7.07 -1.00 -8.23
C HIS A 203 -7.47 0.41 -8.63
N LEU A 204 -8.13 0.53 -9.79
CA LEU A 204 -8.72 1.77 -10.30
C LEU A 204 -10.16 1.45 -10.71
N PRO A 205 -11.18 1.96 -9.99
CA PRO A 205 -12.58 1.63 -10.24
C PRO A 205 -13.01 1.84 -11.70
N ALA A 206 -12.59 2.95 -12.32
CA ALA A 206 -12.89 3.28 -13.71
C ALA A 206 -12.39 2.23 -14.74
N ARG A 207 -11.39 1.42 -14.40
CA ARG A 207 -10.88 0.35 -15.29
C ARG A 207 -11.82 -0.84 -15.37
N ASN A 208 -12.70 -1.05 -14.40
CA ASN A 208 -13.58 -2.21 -14.28
C ASN A 208 -12.82 -3.56 -14.32
N VAL A 209 -11.63 -3.64 -13.73
CA VAL A 209 -10.77 -4.83 -13.68
C VAL A 209 -10.86 -5.45 -12.30
N ASN A 210 -11.43 -6.66 -12.20
CA ASN A 210 -11.79 -7.26 -10.91
C ASN A 210 -10.58 -7.81 -10.14
N TYR A 211 -9.61 -8.47 -10.82
CA TYR A 211 -8.45 -9.08 -10.13
C TYR A 211 -7.62 -8.07 -9.35
N THR A 212 -7.70 -6.80 -9.72
CA THR A 212 -6.96 -5.73 -9.03
C THR A 212 -7.45 -5.48 -7.60
N GLN A 213 -8.64 -5.96 -7.23
CA GLN A 213 -9.07 -5.96 -5.83
C GLN A 213 -8.17 -6.87 -4.96
N PHE A 214 -7.61 -7.92 -5.54
CA PHE A 214 -6.65 -8.80 -4.86
C PHE A 214 -5.22 -8.27 -4.97
N THR A 215 -4.76 -7.92 -6.18
CA THR A 215 -3.37 -7.52 -6.38
C THR A 215 -3.02 -6.18 -5.74
N SER A 216 -4.00 -5.29 -5.62
CA SER A 216 -3.78 -3.96 -5.02
C SER A 216 -3.42 -4.00 -3.54
N MET A 217 -3.74 -5.07 -2.83
CA MET A 217 -3.34 -5.21 -1.43
C MET A 217 -1.82 -5.35 -1.23
N PHE A 218 -1.06 -5.66 -2.30
CA PHE A 218 0.39 -5.80 -2.26
C PHE A 218 1.16 -4.57 -2.78
N VAL A 219 0.48 -3.57 -3.34
CA VAL A 219 1.12 -2.35 -3.85
C VAL A 219 1.01 -1.21 -2.85
N HIS A 220 2.06 -0.40 -2.74
CA HIS A 220 2.13 0.71 -1.77
C HIS A 220 2.58 1.99 -2.45
N SER A 221 1.96 3.12 -2.11
CA SER A 221 2.16 4.43 -2.75
C SER A 221 3.52 5.08 -2.46
N GLY A 222 4.32 4.49 -1.58
CA GLY A 222 5.66 4.98 -1.24
C GLY A 222 6.25 4.26 -0.04
N ALA A 223 7.50 4.54 0.26
CA ALA A 223 8.27 3.85 1.30
C ALA A 223 7.64 3.98 2.70
N LEU A 224 7.13 5.15 3.06
CA LEU A 224 6.49 5.34 4.37
C LEU A 224 5.22 4.51 4.51
N HIS A 225 4.35 4.52 3.48
CA HIS A 225 3.13 3.71 3.47
C HIS A 225 3.46 2.21 3.55
N PHE A 226 4.46 1.75 2.80
CA PHE A 226 4.96 0.39 2.87
C PHE A 226 5.46 0.05 4.27
N PHE A 227 6.36 0.87 4.83
CA PHE A 227 6.96 0.64 6.15
C PHE A 227 5.90 0.55 7.25
N VAL A 228 4.96 1.49 7.30
CA VAL A 228 3.90 1.48 8.32
C VAL A 228 3.04 0.22 8.22
N ASN A 229 2.68 -0.22 6.99
CA ASN A 229 1.92 -1.46 6.81
C ASN A 229 2.71 -2.69 7.29
N MET A 230 4.00 -2.81 6.92
CA MET A 230 4.83 -3.96 7.32
C MET A 230 5.12 -3.95 8.83
N TYR A 231 5.32 -2.78 9.42
CA TYR A 231 5.47 -2.62 10.86
C TYR A 231 4.20 -3.08 11.59
N PHE A 232 3.02 -2.66 11.12
CA PHE A 232 1.74 -3.08 11.68
C PHE A 232 1.55 -4.60 11.55
N LEU A 233 1.80 -5.14 10.37
CA LEU A 233 1.72 -6.59 10.11
C LEU A 233 2.59 -7.39 11.09
N ASN A 234 3.84 -6.98 11.28
CA ASN A 234 4.80 -7.64 12.17
C ASN A 234 4.34 -7.64 13.64
N ASN A 235 3.68 -6.57 14.09
CA ASN A 235 3.27 -6.44 15.49
C ASN A 235 1.93 -7.14 15.78
N PHE A 236 0.98 -7.15 14.84
CA PHE A 236 -0.38 -7.61 15.10
C PHE A 236 -0.67 -9.03 14.59
N MET A 237 0.04 -9.50 13.55
CA MET A 237 -0.25 -10.82 12.98
C MET A 237 -0.02 -11.95 13.99
N LYS A 238 1.06 -11.89 14.77
CA LYS A 238 1.39 -12.95 15.71
C LYS A 238 0.38 -13.07 16.85
N PRO A 239 0.04 -12.03 17.63
CA PRO A 239 -0.97 -12.14 18.67
C PRO A 239 -2.34 -12.55 18.12
N VAL A 240 -2.74 -12.07 16.93
CA VAL A 240 -4.01 -12.48 16.29
C VAL A 240 -3.96 -13.95 15.87
N GLY A 241 -2.90 -14.40 15.22
CA GLY A 241 -2.76 -15.78 14.78
C GLY A 241 -2.77 -16.80 15.93
N TYR A 242 -2.35 -16.40 17.14
CA TYR A 242 -2.41 -17.21 18.36
C TYR A 242 -3.63 -16.93 19.24
N SER A 243 -4.54 -16.07 18.83
CA SER A 243 -5.80 -15.84 19.52
C SER A 243 -6.67 -17.12 19.54
N ARG A 244 -7.69 -17.15 20.40
CA ARG A 244 -8.67 -18.25 20.44
C ARG A 244 -9.39 -18.45 19.11
N LEU A 245 -9.45 -17.42 18.27
CA LEU A 245 -10.10 -17.48 16.97
C LEU A 245 -9.29 -18.26 15.93
N PHE A 246 -7.94 -18.21 15.96
CA PHE A 246 -7.07 -18.83 14.97
C PHE A 246 -6.20 -19.98 15.49
N GLU A 247 -5.91 -20.04 16.78
CA GLU A 247 -5.18 -21.10 17.50
C GLU A 247 -3.88 -21.55 16.83
N GLY A 248 -3.14 -20.60 16.23
CA GLY A 248 -1.87 -20.88 15.56
C GLY A 248 -1.99 -21.49 14.16
N SER A 249 -3.22 -21.62 13.61
CA SER A 249 -3.40 -22.06 12.22
C SER A 249 -3.00 -20.97 11.24
N SER A 250 -1.88 -21.17 10.56
CA SER A 250 -1.40 -20.24 9.52
C SER A 250 -2.34 -20.20 8.29
N TYR A 251 -2.96 -21.32 7.93
CA TYR A 251 -3.91 -21.39 6.82
C TYR A 251 -5.19 -20.61 7.13
N HIS A 252 -5.71 -20.77 8.35
CA HIS A 252 -6.89 -20.02 8.80
C HIS A 252 -6.60 -18.50 8.85
N THR A 253 -5.48 -18.11 9.47
CA THR A 253 -5.07 -16.71 9.57
C THR A 253 -4.85 -16.08 8.19
N LEU A 254 -4.21 -16.82 7.26
CA LEU A 254 -4.01 -16.36 5.89
C LEU A 254 -5.34 -16.22 5.14
N SER A 255 -6.29 -17.16 5.32
CA SER A 255 -7.58 -17.10 4.65
C SER A 255 -8.36 -15.85 5.06
N PHE A 256 -8.35 -15.53 6.34
CA PHE A 256 -8.97 -14.31 6.85
C PHE A 256 -8.27 -13.06 6.31
N PHE A 257 -6.92 -12.98 6.40
CA PHE A 257 -6.14 -11.83 5.94
C PHE A 257 -6.40 -11.52 4.45
N LEU A 258 -6.30 -12.53 3.58
CA LEU A 258 -6.49 -12.33 2.14
C LEU A 258 -7.94 -11.95 1.81
N SER A 259 -8.91 -12.61 2.42
CA SER A 259 -10.33 -12.34 2.18
C SER A 259 -10.74 -10.96 2.72
N ALA A 260 -10.26 -10.58 3.90
CA ALA A 260 -10.47 -9.23 4.44
C ALA A 260 -9.88 -8.16 3.50
N GLY A 261 -8.71 -8.42 2.90
CA GLY A 261 -8.10 -7.52 1.92
C GLY A 261 -8.93 -7.36 0.64
N VAL A 262 -9.45 -8.47 0.10
CA VAL A 262 -10.31 -8.45 -1.10
C VAL A 262 -11.64 -7.73 -0.83
N LEU A 263 -12.30 -8.07 0.27
CA LEU A 263 -13.61 -7.50 0.61
C LEU A 263 -13.51 -6.02 0.97
N SER A 264 -12.45 -5.61 1.68
CA SER A 264 -12.20 -4.19 1.97
C SER A 264 -11.81 -3.41 0.72
N GLY A 265 -11.05 -4.01 -0.20
CA GLY A 265 -10.78 -3.45 -1.53
C GLY A 265 -12.06 -3.23 -2.34
N PHE A 266 -13.00 -4.18 -2.27
CA PHE A 266 -14.34 -4.00 -2.86
C PHE A 266 -15.14 -2.89 -2.16
N ALA A 267 -15.08 -2.79 -0.83
CA ALA A 267 -15.75 -1.70 -0.12
C ALA A 267 -15.23 -0.32 -0.55
N GLN A 268 -13.93 -0.17 -0.80
CA GLN A 268 -13.36 1.05 -1.38
C GLN A 268 -13.87 1.30 -2.81
N HIS A 269 -14.00 0.26 -3.62
CA HIS A 269 -14.63 0.38 -4.95
C HIS A 269 -16.10 0.81 -4.84
N TRP A 270 -16.84 0.22 -3.92
CA TRP A 270 -18.26 0.51 -3.71
C TRP A 270 -18.48 1.93 -3.17
N SER A 271 -17.56 2.45 -2.33
CA SER A 271 -17.68 3.80 -1.76
C SER A 271 -17.69 4.91 -2.82
N THR A 272 -17.23 4.63 -4.04
CA THR A 272 -17.32 5.58 -5.17
C THR A 272 -18.77 5.90 -5.61
N LEU A 273 -19.76 5.14 -5.10
CA LEU A 273 -21.19 5.46 -5.24
C LEU A 273 -21.64 6.62 -4.33
N ILE A 274 -20.86 6.96 -3.30
CA ILE A 274 -21.21 8.00 -2.35
C ILE A 274 -20.82 9.36 -2.96
N PRO A 275 -21.76 10.20 -3.40
CA PRO A 275 -21.47 11.42 -4.17
C PRO A 275 -21.04 12.61 -3.29
N ILE A 276 -20.59 12.36 -2.07
CA ILE A 276 -20.51 13.38 -1.01
C ILE A 276 -19.20 14.16 -1.06
N GLN A 277 -18.17 13.64 -1.72
CA GLN A 277 -16.83 14.24 -1.67
C GLN A 277 -16.65 15.30 -2.77
N LYS A 278 -16.46 16.54 -2.34
CA LYS A 278 -16.05 17.64 -3.23
C LYS A 278 -14.54 17.54 -3.51
N ARG A 279 -14.15 16.56 -4.32
CA ARG A 279 -12.76 16.44 -4.79
C ARG A 279 -12.66 16.91 -6.23
N PRO A 280 -11.53 17.56 -6.60
CA PRO A 280 -11.31 17.99 -7.98
C PRO A 280 -11.26 16.80 -8.96
N ILE A 281 -10.83 15.63 -8.49
CA ILE A 281 -10.79 14.39 -9.27
C ILE A 281 -11.84 13.44 -8.72
N PRO A 282 -12.77 12.91 -9.55
CA PRO A 282 -13.73 11.92 -9.11
C PRO A 282 -13.07 10.66 -8.55
N GLU A 283 -13.60 10.13 -7.45
CA GLU A 283 -13.07 8.95 -6.74
C GLU A 283 -12.83 7.74 -7.65
N ILE A 284 -13.65 7.57 -8.70
CA ILE A 284 -13.50 6.47 -9.66
C ILE A 284 -12.16 6.45 -10.39
N PHE A 285 -11.45 7.59 -10.44
CA PHE A 285 -10.13 7.74 -11.07
C PHE A 285 -8.98 7.74 -10.06
N ILE A 286 -9.27 7.60 -8.78
CA ILE A 286 -8.24 7.50 -7.73
C ILE A 286 -7.79 6.05 -7.60
N ARG A 287 -6.48 5.86 -7.69
CA ARG A 287 -5.87 4.54 -7.49
C ARG A 287 -5.90 4.15 -6.02
N CYS A 288 -6.31 2.90 -5.75
CA CYS A 288 -6.33 2.33 -4.41
C CYS A 288 -5.34 1.18 -4.33
N GLY A 289 -4.60 1.09 -3.22
CA GLY A 289 -3.67 0.00 -2.96
C GLY A 289 -3.07 0.10 -1.57
N GLY A 290 -2.63 -1.04 -1.05
CA GLY A 290 -2.06 -1.22 0.28
C GLY A 290 -2.66 -2.41 1.02
N ALA A 291 -1.87 -3.04 1.87
CA ALA A 291 -2.34 -4.12 2.74
C ALA A 291 -3.29 -3.64 3.85
N SER A 292 -3.45 -2.32 3.99
CA SER A 292 -4.11 -1.71 5.15
C SER A 292 -5.54 -2.19 5.37
N GLY A 293 -6.33 -2.44 4.33
CA GLY A 293 -7.67 -3.00 4.49
C GLY A 293 -7.68 -4.36 5.20
N ALA A 294 -6.77 -5.26 4.82
CA ALA A 294 -6.57 -6.53 5.51
C ALA A 294 -6.03 -6.34 6.94
N LEU A 295 -5.11 -5.39 7.12
CA LEU A 295 -4.53 -5.07 8.43
C LEU A 295 -5.56 -4.50 9.40
N PHE A 296 -6.50 -3.68 8.92
CA PHE A 296 -7.64 -3.22 9.74
C PHE A 296 -8.55 -4.39 10.11
N GLY A 297 -8.69 -5.41 9.24
CA GLY A 297 -9.33 -6.67 9.61
C GLY A 297 -8.60 -7.36 10.78
N ILE A 298 -7.29 -7.46 10.71
CA ILE A 298 -6.44 -7.98 11.80
C ILE A 298 -6.58 -7.13 13.07
N LEU A 299 -6.61 -5.79 12.96
CA LEU A 299 -6.83 -4.88 14.09
C LEU A 299 -8.20 -5.11 14.74
N GLY A 300 -9.25 -5.23 13.92
CA GLY A 300 -10.59 -5.52 14.41
C GLY A 300 -10.64 -6.81 15.24
N VAL A 301 -10.04 -7.90 14.71
CA VAL A 301 -9.90 -9.15 15.48
C VAL A 301 -9.08 -8.94 16.75
N PHE A 302 -7.94 -8.24 16.67
CA PHE A 302 -7.08 -7.99 17.82
C PHE A 302 -7.85 -7.30 18.96
N CYS A 303 -8.55 -6.21 18.64
CA CYS A 303 -9.30 -5.45 19.63
C CYS A 303 -10.45 -6.25 20.24
N MET A 304 -11.08 -7.14 19.47
CA MET A 304 -12.14 -8.04 19.97
C MET A 304 -11.59 -9.17 20.86
N GLN A 305 -10.40 -9.69 20.57
CA GLN A 305 -9.79 -10.78 21.34
C GLN A 305 -9.03 -10.28 22.57
N TYR A 306 -8.52 -9.02 22.52
CA TYR A 306 -7.68 -8.41 23.56
C TYR A 306 -8.15 -6.99 23.90
N PRO A 307 -9.39 -6.80 24.39
CA PRO A 307 -10.01 -5.47 24.56
C PRO A 307 -9.23 -4.54 25.50
N HIS A 308 -8.56 -5.10 26.51
CA HIS A 308 -7.77 -4.34 27.49
C HIS A 308 -6.27 -4.22 27.13
N ALA A 309 -5.85 -4.73 25.97
CA ALA A 309 -4.47 -4.55 25.54
C ALA A 309 -4.17 -3.07 25.27
N GLY A 310 -3.02 -2.60 25.77
CA GLY A 310 -2.56 -1.23 25.50
C GLY A 310 -2.07 -1.07 24.07
N LEU A 311 -2.68 -0.18 23.30
CA LEU A 311 -2.23 0.22 21.97
C LEU A 311 -1.60 1.61 22.06
N GLY A 312 -0.34 1.70 21.64
CA GLY A 312 0.40 2.96 21.53
C GLY A 312 0.42 3.50 20.10
N ILE A 313 0.49 4.79 19.97
CA ILE A 313 0.79 5.46 18.71
C ILE A 313 2.30 5.51 18.56
N LEU A 314 2.82 5.13 17.41
CA LEU A 314 4.25 5.12 17.13
C LEU A 314 4.89 6.48 17.46
N PHE A 315 5.95 6.48 18.27
CA PHE A 315 6.65 7.65 18.80
C PHE A 315 5.89 8.50 19.82
N VAL A 316 4.70 8.09 20.27
CA VAL A 316 3.94 8.79 21.31
C VAL A 316 3.87 7.89 22.54
N PRO A 317 4.36 8.34 23.73
CA PRO A 317 4.44 7.51 24.94
C PRO A 317 3.08 7.43 25.67
N VAL A 318 1.99 7.31 24.91
CA VAL A 318 0.64 7.18 25.45
C VAL A 318 0.03 5.89 24.91
N HIS A 319 -0.61 5.12 25.77
CA HIS A 319 -1.30 3.88 25.41
C HIS A 319 -2.78 4.01 25.78
N PHE A 320 -3.62 3.54 24.88
CA PHE A 320 -5.06 3.45 25.05
C PHE A 320 -5.49 1.99 24.96
N GLU A 321 -6.51 1.59 25.70
CA GLU A 321 -7.05 0.24 25.56
C GLU A 321 -7.66 0.00 24.16
N ALA A 322 -7.43 -1.18 23.64
CA ALA A 322 -7.86 -1.59 22.28
C ALA A 322 -9.37 -1.39 22.07
N GLN A 323 -10.19 -1.62 23.10
CA GLN A 323 -11.64 -1.40 23.06
C GLN A 323 -12.05 0.07 22.79
N HIS A 324 -11.21 1.04 23.11
CA HIS A 324 -11.46 2.46 22.84
C HIS A 324 -10.81 2.92 21.52
N VAL A 325 -9.66 2.33 21.19
CA VAL A 325 -8.93 2.67 19.97
C VAL A 325 -9.70 2.28 18.70
N LEU A 326 -10.26 1.08 18.67
CA LEU A 326 -10.97 0.59 17.49
C LEU A 326 -12.17 1.46 17.11
N PRO A 327 -13.13 1.78 18.00
CA PRO A 327 -14.25 2.67 17.66
C PRO A 327 -13.79 4.06 17.24
N ALA A 328 -12.74 4.61 17.86
CA ALA A 328 -12.20 5.93 17.52
C ALA A 328 -11.63 5.94 16.10
N ILE A 329 -10.83 4.92 15.73
CA ILE A 329 -10.28 4.79 14.38
C ILE A 329 -11.40 4.54 13.36
N MET A 330 -12.36 3.67 13.68
CA MET A 330 -13.48 3.40 12.79
C MET A 330 -14.35 4.64 12.56
N LEU A 331 -14.56 5.47 13.60
CA LEU A 331 -15.26 6.74 13.46
C LEU A 331 -14.48 7.73 12.57
N PHE A 332 -13.15 7.81 12.75
CA PHE A 332 -12.30 8.61 11.88
C PHE A 332 -12.42 8.17 10.40
N ASP A 333 -12.32 6.87 10.14
CA ASP A 333 -12.44 6.37 8.77
C ASP A 333 -13.86 6.49 8.21
N PHE A 334 -14.89 6.35 9.03
CA PHE A 334 -16.27 6.58 8.61
C PHE A 334 -16.51 8.04 8.18
N ILE A 335 -16.02 9.00 8.97
CA ILE A 335 -16.10 10.42 8.62
C ILE A 335 -15.27 10.70 7.35
N GLY A 336 -14.07 10.12 7.25
CA GLY A 336 -13.20 10.24 6.09
C GLY A 336 -13.82 9.66 4.80
N MET A 337 -14.58 8.57 4.92
CA MET A 337 -15.31 7.96 3.80
C MET A 337 -16.44 8.88 3.29
N ILE A 338 -17.14 9.58 4.20
CA ILE A 338 -18.29 10.42 3.86
C ILE A 338 -17.85 11.82 3.41
N ARG A 339 -16.95 12.46 4.15
CA ARG A 339 -16.57 13.88 3.93
C ARG A 339 -15.25 14.04 3.20
N GLY A 340 -14.35 13.05 3.28
CA GLY A 340 -12.95 13.20 2.93
C GLY A 340 -12.21 14.11 3.90
N TYR A 341 -10.90 14.01 3.89
CA TYR A 341 -9.99 14.94 4.58
C TYR A 341 -9.09 15.61 3.55
N SER A 342 -8.83 16.91 3.71
CA SER A 342 -7.94 17.67 2.81
C SER A 342 -6.46 17.34 3.02
N PHE A 343 -6.09 16.89 4.22
CA PHE A 343 -4.71 16.66 4.64
C PHE A 343 -4.26 15.19 4.53
N VAL A 344 -5.20 14.23 4.40
CA VAL A 344 -4.90 12.80 4.21
C VAL A 344 -5.77 12.20 3.12
N ASN A 345 -5.14 11.35 2.30
CA ASN A 345 -5.82 10.59 1.27
C ASN A 345 -5.63 9.10 1.55
N PHE A 346 -6.37 8.59 2.52
CA PHE A 346 -6.41 7.18 2.88
C PHE A 346 -7.58 6.47 2.20
N GLY A 347 -7.47 5.15 2.06
CA GLY A 347 -8.59 4.30 1.65
C GLY A 347 -9.58 4.10 2.81
N HIS A 348 -10.22 5.18 3.25
CA HIS A 348 -11.09 5.19 4.45
C HIS A 348 -12.16 4.11 4.42
N ALA A 349 -12.79 3.89 3.25
CA ALA A 349 -13.80 2.84 3.10
C ALA A 349 -13.21 1.43 3.26
N ALA A 350 -11.98 1.22 2.75
CA ALA A 350 -11.29 -0.06 2.93
C ALA A 350 -10.91 -0.30 4.40
N HIS A 351 -10.43 0.73 5.10
CA HIS A 351 -10.10 0.64 6.52
C HIS A 351 -11.33 0.35 7.37
N PHE A 352 -12.38 1.13 7.18
CA PHE A 352 -13.64 0.95 7.90
C PHE A 352 -14.24 -0.44 7.67
N ALA A 353 -14.33 -0.88 6.42
CA ALA A 353 -14.83 -2.21 6.08
C ALA A 353 -13.92 -3.33 6.62
N GLY A 354 -12.60 -3.17 6.54
CA GLY A 354 -11.65 -4.10 7.14
C GLY A 354 -11.89 -4.28 8.64
N GLY A 355 -11.99 -3.16 9.39
CA GLY A 355 -12.29 -3.17 10.82
C GLY A 355 -13.61 -3.88 11.13
N LEU A 356 -14.68 -3.56 10.36
CA LEU A 356 -15.97 -4.24 10.49
C LEU A 356 -15.88 -5.75 10.24
N LEU A 357 -15.14 -6.17 9.22
CA LEU A 357 -14.93 -7.59 8.93
C LEU A 357 -14.23 -8.30 10.10
N GLY A 358 -13.22 -7.67 10.72
CA GLY A 358 -12.56 -8.21 11.89
C GLY A 358 -13.48 -8.36 13.10
N VAL A 359 -14.28 -7.33 13.38
CA VAL A 359 -15.31 -7.37 14.44
C VAL A 359 -16.34 -8.44 14.16
N ALA A 360 -16.92 -8.47 12.96
CA ALA A 360 -17.95 -9.44 12.58
C ALA A 360 -17.41 -10.87 12.63
N TYR A 361 -16.21 -11.12 12.13
CA TYR A 361 -15.58 -12.43 12.16
C TYR A 361 -15.33 -12.94 13.58
N SER A 362 -14.95 -12.05 14.50
CA SER A 362 -14.80 -12.37 15.93
C SER A 362 -16.15 -12.61 16.61
N GLN A 363 -17.13 -11.75 16.40
CA GLN A 363 -18.45 -11.84 17.03
C GLN A 363 -19.24 -13.06 16.58
N LEU A 364 -19.14 -13.39 15.30
CA LEU A 364 -19.82 -14.56 14.70
C LEU A 364 -19.04 -15.86 14.90
N ASP A 365 -17.96 -15.85 15.67
CA ASP A 365 -17.06 -17.00 15.84
C ASP A 365 -16.75 -17.70 14.49
N GLY A 366 -16.07 -16.97 13.64
CA GLY A 366 -15.72 -17.42 12.30
C GLY A 366 -14.95 -18.74 12.27
N LYS A 367 -14.24 -19.09 13.36
CA LYS A 367 -13.60 -20.38 13.52
C LYS A 367 -14.63 -21.51 13.59
N THR A 368 -15.59 -21.42 14.50
CA THR A 368 -16.58 -22.49 14.74
C THR A 368 -17.61 -22.54 13.62
N ASN A 369 -18.06 -21.39 13.11
CA ASN A 369 -19.18 -21.30 12.18
C ASN A 369 -18.77 -21.35 10.71
N LEU A 370 -17.53 -21.04 10.37
CA LEU A 370 -17.05 -21.06 8.97
C LEU A 370 -15.84 -22.00 8.77
N TRP A 371 -14.74 -21.79 9.51
CA TRP A 371 -13.49 -22.51 9.26
C TRP A 371 -13.58 -23.99 9.57
N ASN A 372 -13.98 -24.35 10.79
CA ASN A 372 -14.06 -25.75 11.22
C ASN A 372 -15.02 -26.61 10.38
N PRO A 373 -16.21 -26.13 9.96
CA PRO A 373 -17.08 -26.87 9.02
C PRO A 373 -16.38 -27.16 7.69
N LEU A 374 -15.66 -26.20 7.10
CA LEU A 374 -14.92 -26.39 5.85
C LEU A 374 -13.80 -27.41 5.99
N VAL A 375 -13.00 -27.32 7.06
CA VAL A 375 -11.92 -28.29 7.32
C VAL A 375 -12.50 -29.72 7.53
N ARG A 376 -13.59 -29.84 8.30
CA ARG A 376 -14.27 -31.14 8.50
C ARG A 376 -14.84 -31.71 7.20
N PHE A 377 -15.42 -30.85 6.35
CA PHE A 377 -15.90 -31.25 5.03
C PHE A 377 -14.78 -31.85 4.18
N TRP A 378 -13.64 -31.17 4.11
CA TRP A 378 -12.51 -31.64 3.32
C TRP A 378 -11.85 -32.89 3.89
N LYS A 379 -11.74 -33.02 5.22
CA LYS A 379 -11.24 -34.25 5.85
C LYS A 379 -12.08 -35.48 5.47
N ARG A 380 -13.41 -35.38 5.55
CA ARG A 380 -14.31 -36.44 5.15
C ARG A 380 -14.12 -36.82 3.69
N ARG A 381 -14.01 -35.85 2.80
CA ARG A 381 -13.79 -36.09 1.36
C ARG A 381 -12.46 -36.78 1.07
N LEU A 382 -11.38 -36.33 1.71
CA LEU A 382 -10.05 -36.90 1.54
C LEU A 382 -9.97 -38.35 2.11
N GLN A 383 -10.65 -38.65 3.22
CA GLN A 383 -10.70 -39.97 3.81
C GLN A 383 -11.54 -40.99 2.99
N GLN A 384 -12.49 -40.52 2.20
CA GLN A 384 -13.26 -41.37 1.28
C GLN A 384 -12.51 -41.75 0.00
N GLN A 385 -11.42 -41.02 -0.31
CA GLN A 385 -10.60 -41.21 -1.51
C GLN A 385 -9.32 -42.01 -1.23
N SER A 386 -8.96 -42.21 0.04
CA SER A 386 -7.83 -43.02 0.51
C SER A 386 -8.24 -44.44 0.83
#